data_ef93ff3fee7cc82857e6a532217e5556
#
_entry.id   ef93ff3fee7cc82857e6a532217e5556
#
_cell.length_a   1.000
_cell.length_b   1.000
_cell.length_c   1.000
_cell.angle_alpha   90.00
_cell.angle_beta   90.00
_cell.angle_gamma   90.00
#
_symmetry.space_group_name_H-M   'P 1'
#
loop_
_entity.id
_entity.type
_entity.pdbx_description
1 polymer ?
#
loop_
_entity_poly.entity_id
_entity_poly.type
_entity_poly.pdbx_seq_one_letter_code
_entity_poly.pdbx_strand_id
1 'polypeptide(L)'
;MAEQVNLQPPTVHHDAIRVALDCLEEGFQIIGRDWTYVYVNPAAARHGRRDASELIGRPMIEAYPGIEGTPLFDVMQECMEQRVSRVIENHFTFPDGATQWFELRIRPVPAGICIYSADIDGRKRPQPLRQRILQLFR
;
A
#
# COMPACT_ATOMS: atom_id res chain seq x y z
N MET A 1 27.71 8.91 37.65
CA MET A 1 26.84 9.60 36.66
C MET A 1 26.40 8.61 35.63
N ALA A 2 25.10 8.46 35.47
CA ALA A 2 24.62 7.63 34.38
C ALA A 2 24.86 8.33 33.06
N GLU A 3 25.57 7.70 32.15
CA GLU A 3 25.67 8.18 30.80
C GLU A 3 24.31 8.13 30.16
N GLN A 4 23.88 9.24 29.61
CA GLN A 4 22.66 9.22 28.81
C GLN A 4 22.96 8.44 27.54
N VAL A 5 22.34 7.28 27.44
CA VAL A 5 22.38 6.53 26.19
C VAL A 5 21.58 7.32 25.17
N ASN A 6 22.24 7.71 24.09
CA ASN A 6 21.55 8.35 22.99
C ASN A 6 20.63 7.31 22.32
N LEU A 7 19.33 7.40 22.63
CA LEU A 7 18.32 6.49 22.09
C LEU A 7 17.87 6.86 20.68
N GLN A 8 18.40 7.96 20.12
CA GLN A 8 18.07 8.30 18.75
C GLN A 8 18.68 7.26 17.81
N PRO A 9 17.86 6.64 16.94
CA PRO A 9 18.41 5.72 15.98
C PRO A 9 19.39 6.45 15.06
N PRO A 10 20.54 5.85 14.76
CA PRO A 10 21.45 6.42 13.78
C PRO A 10 20.75 6.62 12.44
N THR A 11 21.14 7.62 11.67
CA THR A 11 20.64 7.87 10.32
C THR A 11 20.73 6.62 9.44
N VAL A 12 21.75 5.78 9.67
CA VAL A 12 21.95 4.49 8.99
C VAL A 12 20.75 3.55 9.18
N HIS A 13 20.12 3.56 10.36
CA HIS A 13 18.95 2.72 10.61
C HIS A 13 17.74 3.14 9.80
N HIS A 14 17.51 4.45 9.65
CA HIS A 14 16.43 4.95 8.81
C HIS A 14 16.66 4.60 7.35
N ASP A 15 17.88 4.72 6.87
CA ASP A 15 18.24 4.33 5.51
C ASP A 15 18.08 2.83 5.29
N ALA A 16 18.48 2.01 6.27
CA ALA A 16 18.32 0.56 6.19
C ALA A 16 16.85 0.14 6.13
N ILE A 17 15.98 0.76 6.93
CA ILE A 17 14.54 0.52 6.89
C ILE A 17 13.97 0.92 5.53
N ARG A 18 14.35 2.08 5.02
CA ARG A 18 13.90 2.56 3.73
C ARG A 18 14.30 1.60 2.60
N VAL A 19 15.57 1.16 2.61
CA VAL A 19 16.05 0.18 1.63
C VAL A 19 15.26 -1.12 1.71
N ALA A 20 14.98 -1.60 2.93
CA ALA A 20 14.18 -2.80 3.13
C ALA A 20 12.76 -2.65 2.55
N LEU A 21 12.10 -1.52 2.80
CA LEU A 21 10.78 -1.22 2.24
C LEU A 21 10.81 -1.13 0.72
N ASP A 22 11.89 -0.55 0.18
CA ASP A 22 12.06 -0.41 -1.27
C ASP A 22 12.30 -1.76 -1.97
N CYS A 23 12.78 -2.76 -1.23
CA CYS A 23 13.02 -4.11 -1.77
C CYS A 23 11.80 -5.03 -1.69
N LEU A 24 10.70 -4.61 -1.03
CA LEU A 24 9.50 -5.43 -0.94
C LEU A 24 8.87 -5.63 -2.32
N GLU A 25 8.38 -6.84 -2.56
CA GLU A 25 7.54 -7.12 -3.73
C GLU A 25 6.13 -6.60 -3.55
N GLU A 26 5.67 -6.55 -2.31
CA GLU A 26 4.38 -5.98 -1.96
C GLU A 26 4.48 -4.46 -1.93
N GLY A 27 3.41 -3.79 -2.37
CA GLY A 27 3.30 -2.35 -2.29
C GLY A 27 3.16 -1.91 -0.85
N PHE A 28 3.85 -0.83 -0.50
CA PHE A 28 3.73 -0.18 0.80
C PHE A 28 3.68 1.32 0.61
N GLN A 29 2.69 1.94 1.23
CA GLN A 29 2.54 3.38 1.17
C GLN A 29 2.00 3.91 2.50
N ILE A 30 2.36 5.14 2.80
CA ILE A 30 1.86 5.87 3.97
C ILE A 30 1.12 7.10 3.48
N ILE A 31 -0.11 7.24 3.94
CA ILE A 31 -0.97 8.39 3.66
C ILE A 31 -1.11 9.18 4.94
N GLY A 32 -0.77 10.47 4.90
CA GLY A 32 -0.90 11.36 6.03
C GLY A 32 -2.36 11.65 6.38
N ARG A 33 -2.57 12.27 7.54
CA ARG A 33 -3.92 12.62 8.01
C ARG A 33 -4.62 13.65 7.13
N ASP A 34 -3.85 14.39 6.36
CA ASP A 34 -4.33 15.34 5.35
C ASP A 34 -4.53 14.71 3.96
N TRP A 35 -4.46 13.36 3.88
CA TRP A 35 -4.59 12.60 2.64
C TRP A 35 -3.46 12.83 1.63
N THR A 36 -2.33 13.34 2.08
CA THR A 36 -1.14 13.51 1.26
C THR A 36 -0.27 12.26 1.31
N TYR A 37 0.28 11.83 0.19
CA TYR A 37 1.22 10.72 0.15
C TYR A 37 2.51 11.10 0.87
N VAL A 38 2.81 10.40 1.96
CA VAL A 38 4.04 10.60 2.74
C VAL A 38 5.16 9.72 2.20
N TYR A 39 4.82 8.48 1.85
CA TYR A 39 5.79 7.51 1.33
C TYR A 39 5.09 6.53 0.40
N VAL A 40 5.82 6.14 -0.67
CA VAL A 40 5.37 5.15 -1.64
C VAL A 40 6.60 4.34 -2.05
N ASN A 41 6.59 3.02 -1.81
CA ASN A 41 7.70 2.19 -2.24
C ASN A 41 7.60 1.85 -3.74
N PRO A 42 8.68 1.35 -4.36
CA PRO A 42 8.67 1.04 -5.79
C PRO A 42 7.57 0.05 -6.21
N ALA A 43 7.28 -0.95 -5.38
CA ALA A 43 6.22 -1.90 -5.70
C ALA A 43 4.83 -1.23 -5.73
N ALA A 44 4.53 -0.35 -4.78
CA ALA A 44 3.27 0.39 -4.79
C ALA A 44 3.17 1.30 -6.02
N ALA A 45 4.26 1.94 -6.41
CA ALA A 45 4.31 2.75 -7.63
C ALA A 45 4.03 1.90 -8.87
N ARG A 46 4.63 0.70 -8.95
CA ARG A 46 4.37 -0.23 -10.06
C ARG A 46 2.91 -0.70 -10.07
N HIS A 47 2.35 -1.02 -8.91
CA HIS A 47 0.95 -1.44 -8.81
C HIS A 47 -0.01 -0.38 -9.31
N GLY A 48 0.25 0.87 -8.99
CA GLY A 48 -0.55 2.01 -9.46
C GLY A 48 -0.14 2.53 -10.84
N ARG A 49 0.94 2.01 -11.41
CA ARG A 49 1.51 2.46 -12.68
C ARG A 49 1.84 3.95 -12.67
N ARG A 50 2.38 4.44 -11.57
CA ARG A 50 2.77 5.83 -11.39
C ARG A 50 4.10 5.90 -10.67
N ASP A 51 4.90 6.92 -10.99
CA ASP A 51 6.16 7.14 -10.30
C ASP A 51 5.93 7.62 -8.87
N ALA A 52 6.70 7.08 -7.93
CA ALA A 52 6.62 7.50 -6.53
C ALA A 52 6.88 9.01 -6.38
N SER A 53 7.79 9.55 -7.18
CA SER A 53 8.11 10.99 -7.18
C SER A 53 6.93 11.88 -7.59
N GLU A 54 5.99 11.34 -8.38
CA GLU A 54 4.77 12.06 -8.76
C GLU A 54 3.71 12.02 -7.65
N LEU A 55 3.78 11.03 -6.75
CA LEU A 55 2.79 10.83 -5.70
C LEU A 55 3.21 11.48 -4.39
N ILE A 56 4.45 11.30 -3.96
CA ILE A 56 4.93 11.79 -2.67
C ILE A 56 4.78 13.31 -2.59
N GLY A 57 4.14 13.78 -1.52
CA GLY A 57 3.85 15.18 -1.29
C GLY A 57 2.57 15.68 -1.95
N ARG A 58 1.89 14.83 -2.72
CA ARG A 58 0.67 15.20 -3.44
C ARG A 58 -0.56 14.64 -2.70
N PRO A 59 -1.67 15.41 -2.63
CA PRO A 59 -2.92 14.87 -2.11
C PRO A 59 -3.44 13.71 -2.98
N MET A 60 -3.93 12.67 -2.33
CA MET A 60 -4.47 11.49 -3.02
C MET A 60 -5.60 11.86 -3.99
N ILE A 61 -6.46 12.78 -3.60
CA ILE A 61 -7.60 13.22 -4.43
C ILE A 61 -7.12 13.86 -5.73
N GLU A 62 -6.00 14.58 -5.69
CA GLU A 62 -5.41 15.17 -6.91
C GLU A 62 -4.72 14.10 -7.76
N ALA A 63 -4.05 13.14 -7.13
CA ALA A 63 -3.37 12.06 -7.83
C ALA A 63 -4.36 11.11 -8.51
N TYR A 64 -5.48 10.85 -7.87
CA TYR A 64 -6.53 9.96 -8.38
C TYR A 64 -7.88 10.65 -8.29
N PRO A 65 -8.20 11.55 -9.24
CA PRO A 65 -9.47 12.26 -9.21
C PRO A 65 -10.66 11.30 -9.21
N GLY A 66 -11.61 11.53 -8.31
CA GLY A 66 -12.79 10.67 -8.17
C GLY A 66 -12.63 9.53 -7.16
N ILE A 67 -11.44 9.37 -6.57
CA ILE A 67 -11.23 8.28 -5.59
C ILE A 67 -12.16 8.42 -4.38
N GLU A 68 -12.51 9.63 -4.00
CA GLU A 68 -13.40 9.91 -2.86
C GLU A 68 -14.80 9.33 -3.03
N GLY A 69 -15.19 9.00 -4.24
CA GLY A 69 -16.47 8.35 -4.52
C GLY A 69 -16.41 6.82 -4.56
N THR A 70 -15.29 6.22 -4.22
CA THR A 70 -15.10 4.77 -4.32
C THR A 70 -15.31 4.08 -2.96
N PRO A 71 -15.73 2.79 -2.97
CA PRO A 71 -15.78 2.01 -1.74
C PRO A 71 -14.43 1.90 -1.03
N LEU A 72 -13.33 1.88 -1.78
CA LEU A 72 -11.99 1.88 -1.21
C LEU A 72 -11.75 3.11 -0.34
N PHE A 73 -12.14 4.27 -0.80
CA PHE A 73 -11.95 5.50 -0.03
C PHE A 73 -12.76 5.49 1.26
N ASP A 74 -13.97 4.94 1.23
CA ASP A 74 -14.81 4.81 2.42
C ASP A 74 -14.12 3.94 3.49
N VAL A 75 -13.47 2.85 3.07
CA VAL A 75 -12.71 1.98 3.99
C VAL A 75 -11.48 2.71 4.52
N MET A 76 -10.76 3.44 3.67
CA MET A 76 -9.61 4.23 4.09
C MET A 76 -10.01 5.31 5.11
N GLN A 77 -11.14 5.99 4.88
CA GLN A 77 -11.67 6.96 5.85
C GLN A 77 -11.98 6.32 7.19
N GLU A 78 -12.62 5.16 7.18
CA GLU A 78 -12.91 4.44 8.42
C GLU A 78 -11.63 4.13 9.20
N CYS A 79 -10.61 3.61 8.52
CA CYS A 79 -9.33 3.33 9.14
C CYS A 79 -8.66 4.58 9.67
N MET A 80 -8.72 5.68 8.93
CA MET A 80 -8.13 6.96 9.31
C MET A 80 -8.82 7.56 10.53
N GLU A 81 -10.14 7.60 10.52
CA GLU A 81 -10.93 8.29 11.55
C GLU A 81 -11.10 7.44 12.80
N GLN A 82 -11.43 6.16 12.64
CA GLN A 82 -11.71 5.26 13.75
C GLN A 82 -10.49 4.50 14.24
N ARG A 83 -9.36 4.65 13.57
CA ARG A 83 -8.08 4.01 13.95
C ARG A 83 -8.20 2.49 14.02
N VAL A 84 -8.83 1.90 13.03
CA VAL A 84 -9.04 0.45 12.90
C VAL A 84 -8.32 -0.07 11.66
N SER A 85 -8.01 -1.36 11.67
CA SER A 85 -7.41 -2.05 10.52
C SER A 85 -8.48 -2.74 9.68
N ARG A 86 -8.27 -2.78 8.37
CA ARG A 86 -9.15 -3.50 7.44
C ARG A 86 -8.33 -4.22 6.39
N VAL A 87 -8.85 -5.32 5.92
CA VAL A 87 -8.32 -6.05 4.77
C VAL A 87 -9.44 -6.13 3.74
N ILE A 88 -9.17 -5.69 2.53
CA ILE A 88 -10.14 -5.73 1.44
C ILE A 88 -9.48 -6.23 0.16
N GLU A 89 -10.28 -6.76 -0.74
CA GLU A 89 -9.87 -7.02 -2.11
C GLU A 89 -10.43 -5.91 -2.99
N ASN A 90 -9.56 -5.32 -3.82
CA ASN A 90 -9.92 -4.22 -4.68
C ASN A 90 -9.63 -4.55 -6.14
N HIS A 91 -10.63 -4.35 -6.98
CA HIS A 91 -10.50 -4.51 -8.42
C HIS A 91 -10.22 -3.13 -9.03
N PHE A 92 -8.98 -2.90 -9.38
CA PHE A 92 -8.54 -1.61 -9.88
C PHE A 92 -8.63 -1.56 -11.40
N THR A 93 -9.20 -0.49 -11.93
CA THR A 93 -9.26 -0.24 -13.38
C THR A 93 -8.30 0.89 -13.71
N PHE A 94 -7.34 0.60 -14.59
CA PHE A 94 -6.38 1.59 -15.07
C PHE A 94 -7.00 2.47 -16.16
N PRO A 95 -6.40 3.64 -16.45
CA PRO A 95 -6.92 4.54 -17.48
C PRO A 95 -7.04 3.90 -18.87
N ASP A 96 -6.21 2.91 -19.20
CA ASP A 96 -6.26 2.18 -20.47
C ASP A 96 -7.35 1.09 -20.51
N GLY A 97 -8.12 0.95 -19.43
CA GLY A 97 -9.17 -0.07 -19.31
C GLY A 97 -8.69 -1.42 -18.78
N ALA A 98 -7.39 -1.62 -18.62
CA ALA A 98 -6.87 -2.83 -17.99
C ALA A 98 -7.28 -2.87 -16.52
N THR A 99 -7.49 -4.08 -16.00
CA THR A 99 -7.91 -4.28 -14.61
C THR A 99 -6.96 -5.22 -13.89
N GLN A 100 -6.88 -5.08 -12.59
CA GLN A 100 -6.05 -5.93 -11.75
C GLN A 100 -6.65 -6.02 -10.34
N TRP A 101 -6.56 -7.20 -9.74
CA TRP A 101 -7.00 -7.43 -8.39
C TRP A 101 -5.85 -7.29 -7.40
N PHE A 102 -6.09 -6.53 -6.35
CA PHE A 102 -5.15 -6.39 -5.24
C PHE A 102 -5.83 -6.71 -3.92
N GLU A 103 -5.10 -7.35 -3.02
CA GLU A 103 -5.47 -7.38 -1.61
C GLU A 103 -4.83 -6.17 -0.95
N LEU A 104 -5.64 -5.38 -0.27
CA LEU A 104 -5.18 -4.18 0.43
C LEU A 104 -5.34 -4.39 1.93
N ARG A 105 -4.27 -4.20 2.67
CA ARG A 105 -4.27 -4.21 4.13
C ARG A 105 -4.02 -2.79 4.59
N ILE A 106 -5.00 -2.21 5.25
CA ILE A 106 -4.97 -0.83 5.68
C ILE A 106 -4.89 -0.80 7.19
N ARG A 107 -3.90 -0.10 7.71
CA ARG A 107 -3.67 0.00 9.16
C ARG A 107 -3.44 1.44 9.57
N PRO A 108 -3.97 1.85 10.75
CA PRO A 108 -3.63 3.16 11.30
C PRO A 108 -2.17 3.19 11.75
N VAL A 109 -1.52 4.30 11.47
CA VAL A 109 -0.18 4.62 11.96
C VAL A 109 -0.21 6.05 12.49
N PRO A 110 0.76 6.47 13.33
CA PRO A 110 0.72 7.83 13.90
C PRO A 110 0.59 8.94 12.85
N ALA A 111 1.25 8.80 11.72
CA ALA A 111 1.20 9.79 10.63
C ALA A 111 -0.15 9.81 9.90
N GLY A 112 -0.90 8.72 9.93
CA GLY A 112 -2.17 8.58 9.21
C GLY A 112 -2.55 7.11 9.07
N ILE A 113 -2.47 6.57 7.86
CA ILE A 113 -2.67 5.15 7.59
C ILE A 113 -1.53 4.62 6.71
N CYS A 114 -1.24 3.33 6.84
CA CYS A 114 -0.39 2.65 5.86
C CYS A 114 -1.22 1.62 5.10
N ILE A 115 -0.82 1.36 3.88
CA ILE A 115 -1.51 0.42 2.98
C ILE A 115 -0.48 -0.54 2.41
N TYR A 116 -0.69 -1.83 2.64
CA TYR A 116 0.02 -2.90 1.94
C TYR A 116 -0.83 -3.35 0.78
N SER A 117 -0.23 -3.50 -0.39
CA SER A 117 -0.94 -4.02 -1.56
C SER A 117 -0.22 -5.25 -2.10
N ALA A 118 -0.97 -6.32 -2.26
CA ALA A 118 -0.48 -7.56 -2.86
C ALA A 118 -1.27 -7.83 -4.14
N ASP A 119 -0.55 -8.14 -5.22
CA ASP A 119 -1.16 -8.56 -6.46
C ASP A 119 -1.75 -9.96 -6.28
N ILE A 120 -3.06 -10.06 -6.38
CA ILE A 120 -3.78 -11.34 -6.26
C ILE A 120 -4.48 -11.72 -7.57
N ASP A 121 -4.09 -11.11 -8.67
CA ASP A 121 -4.73 -11.33 -9.96
C ASP A 121 -4.71 -12.81 -10.35
N GLY A 122 -3.63 -13.50 -10.06
CA GLY A 122 -3.51 -14.94 -10.29
C GLY A 122 -4.50 -15.79 -9.51
N ARG A 123 -4.91 -15.36 -8.30
CA ARG A 123 -5.93 -16.05 -7.51
C ARG A 123 -7.34 -15.82 -8.02
N LYS A 124 -7.57 -14.70 -8.71
CA LYS A 124 -8.88 -14.31 -9.22
C LYS A 124 -9.16 -14.84 -10.62
N ARG A 125 -8.11 -15.15 -11.39
CA ARG A 125 -8.28 -15.70 -12.74
C ARG A 125 -8.62 -17.18 -12.65
N PRO A 126 -9.56 -17.66 -13.49
CA PRO A 126 -9.79 -19.10 -13.59
C PRO A 126 -8.51 -19.84 -13.96
N GLN A 127 -8.15 -20.84 -13.16
CA GLN A 127 -6.99 -21.66 -13.45
C GLN A 127 -7.42 -22.94 -14.16
N PRO A 128 -6.61 -23.46 -15.10
CA PRO A 128 -6.85 -24.78 -15.67
C PRO A 128 -7.00 -25.83 -14.57
N LEU A 129 -7.90 -26.81 -14.78
CA LEU A 129 -8.17 -27.86 -13.80
C LEU A 129 -6.89 -28.55 -13.33
N ARG A 130 -5.97 -28.81 -14.26
CA ARG A 130 -4.68 -29.44 -13.96
C ARG A 130 -3.88 -28.66 -12.92
N GLN A 131 -3.84 -27.34 -13.03
CA GLN A 131 -3.10 -26.51 -12.07
C GLN A 131 -3.80 -26.48 -10.71
N ARG A 132 -5.13 -26.52 -10.68
CA ARG A 132 -5.88 -26.60 -9.43
C ARG A 132 -5.58 -27.88 -8.67
N ILE A 133 -5.51 -29.00 -9.38
CA ILE A 133 -5.19 -30.30 -8.79
C ILE A 133 -3.78 -30.30 -8.21
N LEU A 134 -2.81 -29.75 -8.94
CA LEU A 134 -1.43 -29.66 -8.47
C LEU A 134 -1.28 -28.81 -7.21
N GLN A 135 -2.09 -27.77 -7.08
CA GLN A 135 -2.07 -26.90 -5.89
C GLN A 135 -2.59 -27.62 -4.64
N LEU A 136 -3.51 -28.57 -4.79
CA LEU A 136 -4.04 -29.33 -3.67
C LEU A 136 -3.01 -30.24 -2.99
N PHE A 137 -1.94 -30.58 -3.69
CA PHE A 137 -0.90 -31.48 -3.21
C PHE A 137 0.41 -30.78 -2.83
N ARG A 138 0.41 -29.48 -2.70
CA ARG A 138 1.57 -28.70 -2.25
C ARG A 138 1.61 -28.56 -0.74
#